data_ac90f6cc7a8eb19b1641e5bbaf5f952a
#
_entry.id   ac90f6cc7a8eb19b1641e5bbaf5f952a
#
_cell.length_a   1.000
_cell.length_b   1.000
_cell.length_c   1.000
_cell.angle_alpha   90.00
_cell.angle_beta   90.00
_cell.angle_gamma   90.00
#
_symmetry.space_group_name_H-M   'P 1'
#
loop_
_entity.id
_entity.type
_entity.pdbx_description
1 polymer ?
#
loop_
_entity_poly.entity_id
_entity_poly.type
_entity_poly.pdbx_seq_one_letter_code
_entity_poly.pdbx_strand_id
1 'polypeptide(L)'
;AQYTGAEAGLVVAGASTGLLVQAAACMAGQDPDRILQLPDTAGMKDEILIYKKHRFGFEICYRTAGAKIKEWGRGEGSLAEQLAGAINEDTAAVTYVFGPGFPCDLSLREVVAIAHEHEVPVVVDGAAMLPPADNLTKYIADGADLVTFSGGKGVRGPQSTGILAGRADLV
;
A
#
# COMPACT_ATOMS: atom_id res chain seq x y z
N ALA A 1 -2.98 11.93 11.01
CA ALA A 1 -2.85 13.11 10.15
C ALA A 1 -1.79 14.09 10.68
N GLN A 2 -1.97 14.74 11.82
CA GLN A 2 -1.08 15.81 12.31
C GLN A 2 0.42 15.47 12.33
N TYR A 3 0.79 14.24 12.71
CA TYR A 3 2.20 13.81 12.81
C TYR A 3 2.73 13.15 11.53
N THR A 4 1.87 12.82 10.58
CA THR A 4 2.24 12.12 9.35
C THR A 4 2.21 13.02 8.12
N GLY A 5 1.69 14.25 8.24
CA GLY A 5 1.45 15.13 7.10
C GLY A 5 0.36 14.64 6.14
N ALA A 6 -0.32 13.55 6.48
CA ALA A 6 -1.41 12.98 5.69
C ALA A 6 -2.74 13.74 5.91
N GLU A 7 -3.67 13.62 4.99
CA GLU A 7 -5.01 14.21 5.08
C GLU A 7 -5.83 13.55 6.20
N ALA A 8 -5.74 12.21 6.31
CA ALA A 8 -6.45 11.43 7.31
C ALA A 8 -5.54 10.37 7.95
N GLY A 9 -6.00 9.77 9.03
CA GLY A 9 -5.30 8.67 9.70
C GLY A 9 -6.18 7.91 10.66
N LEU A 10 -5.93 6.62 10.74
CA LEU A 10 -6.66 5.66 11.56
C LEU A 10 -5.69 4.84 12.42
N VAL A 11 -6.04 4.58 13.66
CA VAL A 11 -5.36 3.58 14.48
C VAL A 11 -6.02 2.23 14.25
N VAL A 12 -5.21 1.24 13.87
CA VAL A 12 -5.66 -0.10 13.51
C VAL A 12 -5.08 -1.17 14.44
N ALA A 13 -5.65 -2.38 14.41
CA ALA A 13 -5.21 -3.51 15.21
C ALA A 13 -3.95 -4.18 14.62
N GLY A 14 -2.85 -3.43 14.56
CA GLY A 14 -1.57 -3.85 14.01
C GLY A 14 -1.40 -3.48 12.53
N ALA A 15 -0.16 -3.53 12.05
CA ALA A 15 0.17 -3.24 10.65
C ALA A 15 -0.53 -4.21 9.68
N SER A 16 -0.73 -5.45 10.06
CA SER A 16 -1.46 -6.44 9.23
C SER A 16 -2.88 -5.97 8.90
N THR A 17 -3.59 -5.41 9.90
CA THR A 17 -4.91 -4.81 9.66
C THR A 17 -4.79 -3.57 8.77
N GLY A 18 -3.73 -2.76 8.94
CA GLY A 18 -3.47 -1.62 8.07
C GLY A 18 -3.31 -2.03 6.59
N LEU A 19 -2.54 -3.09 6.32
CA LEU A 19 -2.38 -3.63 4.97
C LEU A 19 -3.70 -4.15 4.39
N LEU A 20 -4.49 -4.85 5.22
CA LEU A 20 -5.82 -5.33 4.80
C LEU A 20 -6.72 -4.15 4.42
N VAL A 21 -6.77 -3.11 5.26
CA VAL A 21 -7.59 -1.91 5.01
C VAL A 21 -7.10 -1.15 3.77
N GLN A 22 -5.77 -1.06 3.53
CA GLN A 22 -5.25 -0.47 2.29
C GLN A 22 -5.85 -1.15 1.04
N ALA A 23 -5.85 -2.49 1.01
CA ALA A 23 -6.42 -3.23 -0.11
C ALA A 23 -7.94 -3.00 -0.23
N ALA A 24 -8.65 -3.14 0.88
CA ALA A 24 -10.11 -2.94 0.92
C ALA A 24 -10.50 -1.54 0.42
N ALA A 25 -9.81 -0.50 0.89
CA ALA A 25 -10.05 0.88 0.49
C ALA A 25 -9.78 1.12 -1.00
N CYS A 26 -8.70 0.56 -1.55
CA CYS A 26 -8.39 0.71 -2.98
C CYS A 26 -9.38 -0.04 -3.88
N MET A 27 -9.96 -1.15 -3.41
CA MET A 27 -10.93 -1.94 -4.18
C MET A 27 -12.36 -1.40 -4.07
N ALA A 28 -12.81 -1.10 -2.86
CA ALA A 28 -14.19 -0.71 -2.60
C ALA A 28 -14.42 0.81 -2.59
N GLY A 29 -13.37 1.61 -2.34
CA GLY A 29 -13.52 3.04 -2.11
C GLY A 29 -14.45 3.33 -0.93
N GLN A 30 -15.31 4.34 -1.10
CA GLN A 30 -16.34 4.72 -0.11
C GLN A 30 -17.73 4.16 -0.43
N ASP A 31 -17.83 3.23 -1.36
CA ASP A 31 -19.09 2.61 -1.75
C ASP A 31 -19.53 1.58 -0.69
N PRO A 32 -20.64 1.82 0.04
CA PRO A 32 -21.07 0.95 1.12
C PRO A 32 -21.46 -0.47 0.65
N ASP A 33 -21.97 -0.62 -0.56
CA ASP A 33 -22.34 -1.93 -1.08
C ASP A 33 -21.10 -2.76 -1.41
N ARG A 34 -20.07 -2.12 -2.01
CA ARG A 34 -18.78 -2.77 -2.26
C ARG A 34 -18.04 -3.14 -0.96
N ILE A 35 -18.10 -2.25 0.06
CA ILE A 35 -17.50 -2.54 1.37
C ILE A 35 -18.15 -3.78 1.99
N LEU A 36 -19.48 -3.91 1.94
CA LEU A 36 -20.19 -5.06 2.47
C LEU A 36 -20.00 -6.33 1.64
N GLN A 37 -19.68 -6.21 0.35
CA GLN A 37 -19.43 -7.33 -0.54
C GLN A 37 -18.08 -7.99 -0.28
N LEU A 38 -17.07 -7.24 0.19
CA LEU A 38 -15.74 -7.80 0.45
C LEU A 38 -15.80 -9.00 1.42
N PRO A 39 -15.00 -10.05 1.21
CA PRO A 39 -13.89 -10.17 0.26
C PRO A 39 -14.28 -10.65 -1.15
N ASP A 40 -15.56 -10.73 -1.49
CA ASP A 40 -15.99 -10.98 -2.86
C ASP A 40 -15.77 -9.70 -3.68
N THR A 41 -14.86 -9.76 -4.66
CA THR A 41 -14.44 -8.62 -5.48
C THR A 41 -15.09 -8.59 -6.86
N ALA A 42 -16.17 -9.36 -7.08
CA ALA A 42 -16.86 -9.39 -8.35
C ALA A 42 -17.33 -7.98 -8.79
N GLY A 43 -16.87 -7.55 -9.97
CA GLY A 43 -17.15 -6.21 -10.51
C GLY A 43 -16.31 -5.06 -9.93
N MET A 44 -15.26 -5.36 -9.17
CA MET A 44 -14.30 -4.39 -8.65
C MET A 44 -12.94 -4.55 -9.35
N LYS A 45 -12.14 -3.48 -9.38
CA LYS A 45 -10.69 -3.61 -9.59
C LYS A 45 -10.12 -4.35 -8.39
N ASP A 46 -9.40 -5.44 -8.58
CA ASP A 46 -8.96 -6.29 -7.47
C ASP A 46 -7.51 -6.77 -7.56
N GLU A 47 -6.76 -6.28 -8.57
CA GLU A 47 -5.35 -6.61 -8.71
C GLU A 47 -4.48 -5.62 -7.92
N ILE A 48 -3.63 -6.14 -7.03
CA ILE A 48 -2.57 -5.36 -6.38
C ILE A 48 -1.24 -5.76 -6.98
N LEU A 49 -0.58 -4.79 -7.62
CA LEU A 49 0.73 -4.98 -8.22
C LEU A 49 1.81 -4.94 -7.14
N ILE A 50 2.67 -5.96 -7.11
CA ILE A 50 3.81 -6.03 -6.21
C ILE A 50 5.11 -6.28 -6.99
N TYR A 51 6.16 -5.51 -6.65
CA TYR A 51 7.48 -5.75 -7.23
C TYR A 51 8.03 -7.11 -6.80
N LYS A 52 8.64 -7.85 -7.72
CA LYS A 52 9.12 -9.23 -7.47
C LYS A 52 10.01 -9.39 -6.24
N LYS A 53 10.83 -8.37 -5.91
CA LYS A 53 11.71 -8.39 -4.72
C LYS A 53 10.97 -7.91 -3.45
N HIS A 54 9.74 -7.44 -3.57
CA HIS A 54 8.88 -7.03 -2.45
C HIS A 54 7.91 -8.13 -2.01
N ARG A 55 7.97 -9.33 -2.62
CA ARG A 55 7.14 -10.48 -2.23
C ARG A 55 7.49 -10.93 -0.81
N PHE A 56 6.49 -11.06 0.05
CA PHE A 56 6.67 -11.36 1.47
C PHE A 56 5.42 -12.00 2.09
N GLY A 57 5.59 -12.62 3.27
CA GLY A 57 4.49 -13.38 3.90
C GLY A 57 3.26 -12.55 4.28
N PHE A 58 3.40 -11.24 4.53
CA PHE A 58 2.27 -10.38 4.89
C PHE A 58 1.41 -9.94 3.70
N GLU A 59 1.76 -10.27 2.45
CA GLU A 59 0.84 -10.09 1.31
C GLU A 59 -0.48 -10.86 1.50
N ILE A 60 -0.51 -11.81 2.43
CA ILE A 60 -1.73 -12.50 2.84
C ILE A 60 -2.80 -11.51 3.34
N CYS A 61 -2.41 -10.37 3.90
CA CYS A 61 -3.35 -9.34 4.36
C CYS A 61 -4.15 -8.76 3.20
N TYR A 62 -3.49 -8.49 2.06
CA TYR A 62 -4.15 -8.03 0.84
C TYR A 62 -5.10 -9.10 0.30
N ARG A 63 -4.66 -10.36 0.25
CA ARG A 63 -5.48 -11.50 -0.20
C ARG A 63 -6.70 -11.72 0.71
N THR A 64 -6.55 -11.50 2.01
CA THR A 64 -7.66 -11.62 2.99
C THR A 64 -8.75 -10.59 2.72
N ALA A 65 -8.41 -9.42 2.20
CA ALA A 65 -9.38 -8.43 1.74
C ALA A 65 -10.05 -8.80 0.39
N GLY A 66 -9.59 -9.84 -0.29
CA GLY A 66 -10.09 -10.28 -1.59
C GLY A 66 -9.15 -9.99 -2.77
N ALA A 67 -8.06 -9.25 -2.56
CA ALA A 67 -7.17 -8.83 -3.64
C ALA A 67 -6.41 -10.00 -4.28
N LYS A 68 -6.21 -9.91 -5.58
CA LYS A 68 -5.34 -10.75 -6.39
C LYS A 68 -3.96 -10.10 -6.49
N ILE A 69 -2.91 -10.81 -6.07
CA ILE A 69 -1.55 -10.30 -6.17
C ILE A 69 -0.98 -10.59 -7.55
N LYS A 70 -0.57 -9.54 -8.24
CA LYS A 70 0.14 -9.59 -9.53
C LYS A 70 1.58 -9.12 -9.35
N GLU A 71 2.52 -9.94 -9.73
CA GLU A 71 3.94 -9.63 -9.64
C GLU A 71 4.40 -8.91 -10.91
N TRP A 72 5.25 -7.88 -10.75
CA TRP A 72 5.94 -7.21 -11.85
C TRP A 72 7.46 -7.16 -11.63
N GLY A 73 8.20 -6.78 -12.65
CA GLY A 73 9.66 -6.62 -12.58
C GLY A 73 10.46 -7.85 -13.06
N ARG A 74 9.86 -8.80 -13.78
CA ARG A 74 10.56 -9.95 -14.40
C ARG A 74 10.66 -9.86 -15.91
N GLY A 75 10.05 -8.84 -16.53
CA GLY A 75 10.04 -8.65 -17.97
C GLY A 75 11.35 -8.07 -18.52
N GLU A 76 11.36 -7.82 -19.80
CA GLU A 76 12.41 -7.08 -20.50
C GLU A 76 12.16 -5.56 -20.42
N GLY A 77 13.19 -4.76 -20.73
CA GLY A 77 13.12 -3.31 -20.65
C GLY A 77 13.40 -2.77 -19.24
N SER A 78 13.26 -1.46 -19.10
CA SER A 78 13.44 -0.77 -17.82
C SER A 78 12.34 -1.14 -16.82
N LEU A 79 12.62 -1.01 -15.52
CA LEU A 79 11.59 -1.27 -14.49
C LEU A 79 10.41 -0.30 -14.61
N ALA A 80 10.63 0.92 -15.07
CA ALA A 80 9.56 1.89 -15.31
C ALA A 80 8.59 1.39 -16.40
N GLU A 81 9.11 0.92 -17.54
CA GLU A 81 8.30 0.33 -18.62
C GLU A 81 7.57 -0.93 -18.16
N GLN A 82 8.22 -1.76 -17.34
CA GLN A 82 7.61 -2.99 -16.81
C GLN A 82 6.46 -2.66 -15.84
N LEU A 83 6.60 -1.65 -14.99
CA LEU A 83 5.52 -1.22 -14.10
C LEU A 83 4.36 -0.63 -14.89
N ALA A 84 4.63 0.30 -15.81
CA ALA A 84 3.59 0.90 -16.65
C ALA A 84 2.84 -0.17 -17.46
N GLY A 85 3.56 -1.14 -18.04
CA GLY A 85 2.96 -2.24 -18.79
C GLY A 85 2.22 -3.29 -17.93
N ALA A 86 2.47 -3.34 -16.62
CA ALA A 86 1.75 -4.22 -15.70
C ALA A 86 0.42 -3.64 -15.22
N ILE A 87 0.29 -2.32 -15.24
CA ILE A 87 -0.96 -1.64 -14.86
C ILE A 87 -2.02 -1.89 -15.96
N ASN A 88 -3.22 -2.26 -15.55
CA ASN A 88 -4.34 -2.57 -16.44
C ASN A 88 -5.67 -2.13 -15.80
N GLU A 89 -6.79 -2.40 -16.46
CA GLU A 89 -8.14 -2.01 -16.02
C GLU A 89 -8.58 -2.64 -14.70
N ASP A 90 -8.00 -3.78 -14.31
CA ASP A 90 -8.28 -4.47 -13.05
C ASP A 90 -7.35 -4.03 -11.90
N THR A 91 -6.37 -3.15 -12.17
CA THR A 91 -5.40 -2.72 -11.17
C THR A 91 -6.06 -1.79 -10.14
N ALA A 92 -6.15 -2.24 -8.89
CA ALA A 92 -6.67 -1.48 -7.76
C ALA A 92 -5.60 -0.64 -7.06
N ALA A 93 -4.36 -1.15 -6.97
CA ALA A 93 -3.24 -0.43 -6.34
C ALA A 93 -1.88 -0.99 -6.76
N VAL A 94 -0.83 -0.17 -6.59
CA VAL A 94 0.57 -0.63 -6.57
C VAL A 94 1.05 -0.62 -5.13
N THR A 95 1.63 -1.73 -4.63
CA THR A 95 2.22 -1.76 -3.30
C THR A 95 3.73 -1.57 -3.34
N TYR A 96 4.24 -0.78 -2.40
CA TYR A 96 5.67 -0.56 -2.17
C TYR A 96 6.03 -0.97 -0.74
N VAL A 97 6.97 -1.90 -0.60
CA VAL A 97 7.38 -2.43 0.71
C VAL A 97 8.74 -1.88 1.09
N PHE A 98 8.83 -1.21 2.23
CA PHE A 98 10.09 -0.79 2.83
C PHE A 98 10.54 -1.75 3.92
N GLY A 99 11.81 -2.09 3.89
CA GLY A 99 12.44 -2.89 4.94
C GLY A 99 13.76 -3.49 4.51
N PRO A 100 14.56 -3.99 5.46
CA PRO A 100 15.76 -4.76 5.15
C PRO A 100 15.39 -5.97 4.28
N GLY A 101 16.04 -6.12 3.13
CA GLY A 101 15.77 -7.22 2.21
C GLY A 101 14.70 -6.97 1.15
N PHE A 102 14.14 -5.76 1.08
CA PHE A 102 13.16 -5.35 0.05
C PHE A 102 13.71 -4.22 -0.84
N PRO A 103 14.80 -4.44 -1.59
CA PRO A 103 15.35 -3.41 -2.47
C PRO A 103 14.45 -3.22 -3.69
N CYS A 104 14.28 -1.97 -4.11
CA CYS A 104 13.72 -1.63 -5.41
C CYS A 104 14.66 -0.63 -6.09
N ASP A 105 14.91 -0.85 -7.37
CA ASP A 105 15.77 0.03 -8.16
C ASP A 105 15.00 1.26 -8.67
N LEU A 106 13.65 1.27 -8.54
CA LEU A 106 12.82 2.48 -8.63
C LEU A 106 12.58 3.04 -7.24
N SER A 107 12.76 4.34 -7.08
CA SER A 107 12.35 5.04 -5.86
C SER A 107 10.83 5.04 -5.71
N LEU A 108 10.32 5.28 -4.49
CA LEU A 108 8.88 5.45 -4.28
C LEU A 108 8.29 6.56 -5.16
N ARG A 109 8.99 7.69 -5.33
CA ARG A 109 8.55 8.82 -6.18
C ARG A 109 8.38 8.41 -7.65
N GLU A 110 9.29 7.59 -8.17
CA GLU A 110 9.18 7.09 -9.56
C GLU A 110 8.01 6.13 -9.70
N VAL A 111 7.82 5.23 -8.74
CA VAL A 111 6.65 4.32 -8.71
C VAL A 111 5.34 5.10 -8.63
N VAL A 112 5.28 6.12 -7.76
CA VAL A 112 4.11 7.01 -7.63
C VAL A 112 3.84 7.74 -8.94
N ALA A 113 4.85 8.35 -9.56
CA ALA A 113 4.68 9.07 -10.81
C ALA A 113 4.07 8.18 -11.89
N ILE A 114 4.60 6.96 -12.06
CA ILE A 114 4.09 6.00 -13.05
C ILE A 114 2.65 5.56 -12.72
N ALA A 115 2.37 5.19 -11.47
CA ALA A 115 1.05 4.71 -11.08
C ALA A 115 -0.03 5.81 -11.21
N HIS A 116 0.31 7.05 -10.83
CA HIS A 116 -0.62 8.18 -10.91
C HIS A 116 -0.91 8.62 -12.36
N GLU A 117 0.01 8.41 -13.32
CA GLU A 117 -0.29 8.59 -14.75
C GLU A 117 -1.45 7.69 -15.23
N HIS A 118 -1.68 6.56 -14.52
CA HIS A 118 -2.76 5.60 -14.77
C HIS A 118 -3.91 5.72 -13.76
N GLU A 119 -3.93 6.76 -12.92
CA GLU A 119 -4.93 6.96 -11.87
C GLU A 119 -5.00 5.80 -10.84
N VAL A 120 -3.87 5.11 -10.64
CA VAL A 120 -3.75 3.98 -9.70
C VAL A 120 -3.04 4.43 -8.43
N PRO A 121 -3.63 4.22 -7.24
CA PRO A 121 -3.03 4.60 -5.96
C PRO A 121 -1.81 3.73 -5.62
N VAL A 122 -0.87 4.34 -4.88
CA VAL A 122 0.31 3.64 -4.34
C VAL A 122 0.17 3.51 -2.84
N VAL A 123 0.20 2.26 -2.36
CA VAL A 123 0.11 1.93 -0.93
C VAL A 123 1.46 1.44 -0.39
N VAL A 124 1.84 1.91 0.77
CA VAL A 124 3.16 1.65 1.35
C VAL A 124 3.05 0.79 2.60
N ASP A 125 3.81 -0.31 2.63
CA ASP A 125 4.15 -1.01 3.87
C ASP A 125 5.44 -0.42 4.44
N GLY A 126 5.30 0.40 5.48
CA GLY A 126 6.36 0.99 6.28
C GLY A 126 6.42 0.40 7.69
N ALA A 127 5.84 -0.79 7.93
CA ALA A 127 5.65 -1.35 9.27
C ALA A 127 6.90 -1.41 10.13
N ALA A 128 8.08 -1.60 9.53
CA ALA A 128 9.35 -1.71 10.26
C ALA A 128 10.24 -0.45 10.14
N MET A 129 9.70 0.64 9.59
CA MET A 129 10.51 1.79 9.17
C MET A 129 10.59 2.93 10.19
N LEU A 130 10.17 2.71 11.41
CA LEU A 130 10.39 3.60 12.55
C LEU A 130 11.32 2.93 13.56
N PRO A 131 12.33 3.65 14.07
CA PRO A 131 12.83 4.96 13.71
C PRO A 131 13.46 4.96 12.30
N PRO A 132 13.85 6.11 11.70
CA PRO A 132 13.76 7.49 12.23
C PRO A 132 12.35 8.06 12.16
N ALA A 133 12.08 9.09 13.00
CA ALA A 133 10.75 9.72 13.08
C ALA A 133 10.33 10.40 11.76
N ASP A 134 11.28 10.88 10.97
CA ASP A 134 11.05 11.54 9.68
C ASP A 134 10.32 10.64 8.68
N ASN A 135 10.42 9.31 8.84
CA ASN A 135 9.68 8.37 8.01
C ASN A 135 8.16 8.46 8.20
N LEU A 136 7.67 9.05 9.31
CA LEU A 136 6.24 9.29 9.51
C LEU A 136 5.64 10.22 8.43
N THR A 137 6.44 11.19 7.97
CA THR A 137 6.02 12.17 6.96
C THR A 137 6.55 11.88 5.58
N LYS A 138 7.73 11.23 5.50
CA LYS A 138 8.50 11.05 4.27
C LYS A 138 7.69 10.36 3.16
N TYR A 139 7.03 9.26 3.45
CA TYR A 139 6.37 8.47 2.41
C TYR A 139 5.15 9.18 1.83
N ILE A 140 4.40 9.93 2.65
CA ILE A 140 3.33 10.81 2.18
C ILE A 140 3.90 11.96 1.34
N ALA A 141 4.98 12.58 1.79
CA ALA A 141 5.67 13.64 1.05
C ALA A 141 6.28 13.13 -0.28
N ASP A 142 6.62 11.85 -0.36
CA ASP A 142 7.08 11.17 -1.57
C ASP A 142 5.91 10.77 -2.50
N GLY A 143 4.65 11.02 -2.10
CA GLY A 143 3.46 10.86 -2.91
C GLY A 143 2.65 9.58 -2.65
N ALA A 144 2.98 8.78 -1.62
CA ALA A 144 2.17 7.61 -1.26
C ALA A 144 0.74 8.02 -0.90
N ASP A 145 -0.25 7.29 -1.42
CA ASP A 145 -1.66 7.52 -1.15
C ASP A 145 -2.06 6.98 0.23
N LEU A 146 -1.52 5.83 0.62
CA LEU A 146 -1.69 5.25 1.96
C LEU A 146 -0.35 4.71 2.48
N VAL A 147 -0.09 4.87 3.76
CA VAL A 147 1.06 4.25 4.44
C VAL A 147 0.65 3.57 5.74
N THR A 148 1.22 2.41 6.00
CA THR A 148 1.00 1.65 7.23
C THR A 148 2.29 1.52 8.03
N PHE A 149 2.22 1.83 9.34
CA PHE A 149 3.28 1.62 10.32
C PHE A 149 2.82 0.67 11.42
N SER A 150 3.76 -0.10 11.99
CA SER A 150 3.48 -0.93 13.16
C SER A 150 3.66 -0.13 14.45
N GLY A 151 2.66 -0.14 15.32
CA GLY A 151 2.75 0.50 16.64
C GLY A 151 3.62 -0.27 17.62
N GLY A 152 3.66 -1.60 17.51
CA GLY A 152 4.41 -2.48 18.41
C GLY A 152 5.91 -2.64 18.08
N LYS A 153 6.40 -2.04 16.98
CA LYS A 153 7.81 -2.07 16.59
C LYS A 153 8.54 -0.80 17.10
N GLY A 154 9.07 0.01 16.20
CA GLY A 154 9.85 1.21 16.56
C GLY A 154 9.06 2.30 17.31
N VAL A 155 7.75 2.36 17.15
CA VAL A 155 6.87 3.24 17.93
C VAL A 155 6.84 2.86 19.41
N ARG A 156 7.12 1.57 19.75
CA ARG A 156 7.11 1.01 21.11
C ARG A 156 5.77 1.17 21.83
N GLY A 157 4.68 1.22 21.06
CA GLY A 157 3.32 1.16 21.57
C GLY A 157 2.85 -0.28 21.82
N PRO A 158 1.56 -0.48 22.11
CA PRO A 158 1.01 -1.82 22.23
C PRO A 158 1.25 -2.64 20.97
N GLN A 159 1.61 -3.93 21.14
CA GLN A 159 2.01 -4.81 20.04
C GLN A 159 0.91 -4.96 18.98
N SER A 160 -0.35 -4.94 19.39
CA SER A 160 -1.51 -5.07 18.52
C SER A 160 -2.03 -3.73 17.99
N THR A 161 -1.15 -2.75 17.77
CA THR A 161 -1.53 -1.47 17.19
C THR A 161 -0.77 -1.17 15.90
N GLY A 162 -1.39 -0.41 15.01
CA GLY A 162 -0.80 0.13 13.80
C GLY A 162 -1.35 1.52 13.49
N ILE A 163 -0.68 2.22 12.62
CA ILE A 163 -1.07 3.52 12.11
C ILE A 163 -1.27 3.36 10.61
N LEU A 164 -2.47 3.65 10.13
CA LEU A 164 -2.76 3.85 8.72
C LEU A 164 -2.94 5.35 8.49
N ALA A 165 -2.27 5.92 7.50
CA ALA A 165 -2.38 7.33 7.17
C ALA A 165 -2.29 7.56 5.67
N GLY A 166 -2.98 8.56 5.15
CA GLY A 166 -2.96 8.90 3.74
C GLY A 166 -4.09 9.82 3.32
N ARG A 167 -4.58 9.60 2.10
CA ARG A 167 -5.69 10.33 1.49
C ARG A 167 -6.98 10.11 2.29
N ALA A 168 -7.77 11.18 2.44
CA ALA A 168 -9.01 11.15 3.23
C ALA A 168 -10.12 10.31 2.59
N ASP A 169 -10.11 10.16 1.26
CA ASP A 169 -11.07 9.35 0.53
C ASP A 169 -10.77 7.83 0.61
N LEU A 170 -9.59 7.46 1.12
CA LEU A 170 -9.15 6.08 1.31
C LEU A 170 -9.02 5.69 2.80
N VAL A 171 -9.18 6.61 3.75
CA VAL A 171 -9.13 6.40 5.19
C VAL A 171 -10.52 6.59 5.79
#